data_93b7153caa91dfb66244095d10c8b2a3
#
_entry.id   93b7153caa91dfb66244095d10c8b2a3
#
_cell.length_a   1.000
_cell.length_b   1.000
_cell.length_c   1.000
_cell.angle_alpha   90.00
_cell.angle_beta   90.00
_cell.angle_gamma   90.00
#
_symmetry.space_group_name_H-M   'P 1'
#
loop_
_entity.id
_entity.type
_entity.pdbx_description
1 polymer ?
#
loop_
_entity_poly.entity_id
_entity_poly.type
_entity_poly.pdbx_seq_one_letter_code
_entity_poly.pdbx_strand_id
1 'polypeptide(L)'
;MIDANRFVISKDMDESWWLQARRDGVTATQVSRADAGEGSFRKAVEDYEQDWIETDNPFMKFGRDWEPIIALQIKRSHGIMPNSWLIRHVDQPRHLATPDGLSIDHETISEIKTTGKDWGDGKIPIQCRRQVQWQLHVTGARQCVFAWMQRVGEPGNFAPAWFDAKVMMMDRDEQMINKLIATANKLWGRVQNG
;
A
#
# COMPACT_ATOMS: atom_id res chain seq x y z
N MET A 1 1.97 -19.36 -4.19
CA MET A 1 2.69 -18.52 -5.20
C MET A 1 1.68 -17.78 -6.06
N ILE A 2 1.91 -16.50 -6.35
CA ILE A 2 1.02 -15.69 -7.21
C ILE A 2 1.20 -16.14 -8.66
N ASP A 3 0.09 -16.41 -9.36
CA ASP A 3 0.09 -16.75 -10.78
C ASP A 3 0.58 -15.55 -11.62
N ALA A 4 1.38 -15.80 -12.65
CA ALA A 4 1.98 -14.77 -13.49
C ALA A 4 0.95 -13.84 -14.17
N ASN A 5 -0.24 -14.36 -14.50
CA ASN A 5 -1.32 -13.59 -15.14
C ASN A 5 -1.97 -12.54 -14.22
N ARG A 6 -1.64 -12.57 -12.91
CA ARG A 6 -2.13 -11.60 -11.92
C ARG A 6 -1.26 -10.35 -11.81
N PHE A 7 -0.03 -10.39 -12.34
CA PHE A 7 0.83 -9.21 -12.46
C PHE A 7 0.37 -8.36 -13.66
N VAL A 8 -0.18 -7.18 -13.40
CA VAL A 8 -0.80 -6.34 -14.44
C VAL A 8 0.24 -5.53 -15.18
N ILE A 9 0.97 -4.68 -14.45
CA ILE A 9 2.02 -3.79 -14.98
C ILE A 9 2.96 -3.39 -13.84
N SER A 10 4.24 -3.23 -14.14
CA SER A 10 5.21 -2.68 -13.20
C SER A 10 5.29 -1.16 -13.38
N LYS A 11 5.34 -0.42 -12.27
CA LYS A 11 5.57 1.03 -12.27
C LYS A 11 6.91 1.39 -12.93
N ASP A 12 7.93 0.55 -12.77
CA ASP A 12 9.27 0.77 -13.35
C ASP A 12 9.28 0.60 -14.87
N MET A 13 8.31 -0.11 -15.44
CA MET A 13 8.18 -0.28 -16.90
C MET A 13 7.44 0.88 -17.55
N ASP A 14 6.30 1.30 -16.95
CA ASP A 14 5.48 2.40 -17.44
C ASP A 14 4.62 2.95 -16.28
N GLU A 15 5.06 4.07 -15.70
CA GLU A 15 4.34 4.71 -14.59
C GLU A 15 2.98 5.27 -15.03
N SER A 16 2.88 5.80 -16.26
CA SER A 16 1.62 6.36 -16.77
C SER A 16 0.56 5.27 -16.92
N TRP A 17 0.92 4.15 -17.53
CA TRP A 17 0.01 3.02 -17.65
C TRP A 17 -0.30 2.38 -16.29
N TRP A 18 0.69 2.28 -15.40
CA TRP A 18 0.48 1.81 -14.03
C TRP A 18 -0.54 2.67 -13.27
N LEU A 19 -0.46 4.00 -13.39
CA LEU A 19 -1.44 4.93 -12.81
C LEU A 19 -2.84 4.70 -13.39
N GLN A 20 -2.94 4.53 -14.72
CA GLN A 20 -4.21 4.25 -15.39
C GLN A 20 -4.79 2.89 -14.96
N ALA A 21 -3.99 1.82 -14.95
CA ALA A 21 -4.43 0.49 -14.58
C ALA A 21 -4.97 0.42 -13.13
N ARG A 22 -4.47 1.28 -12.23
CA ARG A 22 -4.99 1.40 -10.86
C ARG A 22 -6.40 1.99 -10.79
N ARG A 23 -6.85 2.72 -11.83
CA ARG A 23 -8.21 3.27 -11.92
C ARG A 23 -9.25 2.22 -12.36
N ASP A 24 -8.79 1.08 -12.88
CA ASP A 24 -9.65 -0.02 -13.31
C ASP A 24 -10.16 -0.90 -12.16
N GLY A 25 -9.87 -0.53 -10.92
CA GLY A 25 -10.30 -1.26 -9.73
C GLY A 25 -10.06 -0.49 -8.44
N VAL A 26 -10.12 -1.17 -7.32
CA VAL A 26 -9.95 -0.61 -5.98
C VAL A 26 -8.58 -0.99 -5.42
N THR A 27 -7.78 0.02 -5.08
CA THR A 27 -6.43 -0.15 -4.50
C THR A 27 -6.46 -0.11 -2.97
N ALA A 28 -5.35 -0.54 -2.34
CA ALA A 28 -5.18 -0.51 -0.89
C ALA A 28 -5.38 0.89 -0.29
N THR A 29 -4.87 1.93 -0.95
CA THR A 29 -5.04 3.32 -0.49
C THR A 29 -6.50 3.75 -0.53
N GLN A 30 -7.20 3.45 -1.63
CA GLN A 30 -8.59 3.84 -1.82
C GLN A 30 -9.53 3.15 -0.80
N VAL A 31 -9.43 1.83 -0.66
CA VAL A 31 -10.29 1.10 0.27
C VAL A 31 -10.00 1.47 1.72
N SER A 32 -8.73 1.65 2.09
CA SER A 32 -8.36 2.03 3.46
C SER A 32 -8.90 3.40 3.87
N ARG A 33 -8.97 4.35 2.91
CA ARG A 33 -9.59 5.67 3.09
C ARG A 33 -11.11 5.55 3.15
N ALA A 34 -11.72 4.84 2.20
CA ALA A 34 -13.17 4.66 2.13
C ALA A 34 -13.74 4.03 3.42
N ASP A 35 -13.02 3.07 4.03
CA ASP A 35 -13.44 2.43 5.28
C ASP A 35 -13.30 3.32 6.54
N ALA A 36 -12.77 4.54 6.40
CA ALA A 36 -12.60 5.44 7.54
C ALA A 36 -13.90 6.17 7.98
N GLY A 37 -14.96 6.12 7.18
CA GLY A 37 -16.27 6.70 7.48
C GLY A 37 -16.93 7.33 6.25
N GLU A 38 -18.18 7.76 6.39
CA GLU A 38 -19.03 8.20 5.26
C GLU A 38 -18.42 9.41 4.50
N GLY A 39 -17.84 10.37 5.19
CA GLY A 39 -17.17 11.53 4.55
C GLY A 39 -15.97 11.12 3.73
N SER A 40 -15.14 10.21 4.27
CA SER A 40 -13.99 9.65 3.57
C SER A 40 -14.39 8.75 2.41
N PHE A 41 -15.51 8.04 2.55
CA PHE A 41 -16.07 7.22 1.46
C PHE A 41 -16.50 8.10 0.28
N ARG A 42 -17.26 9.19 0.52
CA ARG A 42 -17.65 10.14 -0.54
C ARG A 42 -16.43 10.71 -1.25
N LYS A 43 -15.42 11.14 -0.50
CA LYS A 43 -14.19 11.65 -1.08
C LYS A 43 -13.46 10.57 -1.92
N ALA A 44 -13.47 9.32 -1.49
CA ALA A 44 -12.88 8.23 -2.27
C ALA A 44 -13.62 7.98 -3.60
N VAL A 45 -14.94 8.22 -3.68
CA VAL A 45 -15.71 8.20 -4.94
C VAL A 45 -15.28 9.38 -5.84
N GLU A 46 -15.24 10.60 -5.30
CA GLU A 46 -14.83 11.81 -6.02
C GLU A 46 -13.42 11.69 -6.59
N ASP A 47 -12.49 11.02 -5.88
CA ASP A 47 -11.10 10.79 -6.34
C ASP A 47 -11.02 9.94 -7.65
N TYR A 48 -12.07 9.18 -8.02
CA TYR A 48 -12.14 8.49 -9.31
C TYR A 48 -12.59 9.41 -10.46
N GLU A 49 -13.37 10.45 -10.15
CA GLU A 49 -13.94 11.37 -11.13
C GLU A 49 -12.93 12.45 -11.54
N GLN A 50 -11.93 12.70 -10.68
CA GLN A 50 -10.95 13.75 -10.90
C GLN A 50 -9.65 13.20 -11.49
N ASP A 51 -9.07 13.94 -12.43
CA ASP A 51 -7.68 13.72 -12.85
C ASP A 51 -6.74 14.13 -11.71
N TRP A 52 -6.14 13.13 -11.08
CA TRP A 52 -5.29 13.38 -9.93
C TRP A 52 -3.94 13.92 -10.38
N ILE A 53 -3.70 15.19 -10.12
CA ILE A 53 -2.37 15.80 -10.27
C ILE A 53 -1.66 15.66 -8.92
N GLU A 54 -0.69 14.77 -8.87
CA GLU A 54 0.15 14.61 -7.69
C GLU A 54 1.05 15.85 -7.55
N THR A 55 0.70 16.75 -6.62
CA THR A 55 1.59 17.85 -6.25
C THR A 55 2.66 17.32 -5.31
N ASP A 56 3.89 17.30 -5.78
CA ASP A 56 5.03 16.91 -4.97
C ASP A 56 5.21 17.82 -3.75
N ASN A 57 5.57 17.22 -2.63
CA ASN A 57 5.84 17.95 -1.40
C ASN A 57 7.06 17.31 -0.67
N PRO A 58 7.70 18.06 0.27
CA PRO A 58 8.90 17.57 0.96
C PRO A 58 8.70 16.24 1.69
N PHE A 59 7.48 15.94 2.15
CA PHE A 59 7.17 14.68 2.85
C PHE A 59 7.17 13.49 1.88
N MET A 60 6.59 13.67 0.70
CA MET A 60 6.58 12.66 -0.37
C MET A 60 7.99 12.45 -0.93
N LYS A 61 8.75 13.55 -1.12
CA LYS A 61 10.14 13.45 -1.54
C LYS A 61 10.96 12.60 -0.56
N PHE A 62 10.86 12.87 0.74
CA PHE A 62 11.54 12.06 1.75
C PHE A 62 11.14 10.57 1.66
N GLY A 63 9.85 10.29 1.44
CA GLY A 63 9.36 8.92 1.23
C GLY A 63 10.05 8.24 0.05
N ARG A 64 10.03 8.88 -1.12
CA ARG A 64 10.68 8.34 -2.33
C ARG A 64 12.20 8.14 -2.19
N ASP A 65 12.88 9.05 -1.49
CA ASP A 65 14.32 8.97 -1.29
C ASP A 65 14.69 7.79 -0.35
N TRP A 66 13.85 7.50 0.65
CA TRP A 66 14.15 6.50 1.68
C TRP A 66 13.51 5.13 1.45
N GLU A 67 12.41 5.03 0.72
CA GLU A 67 11.75 3.77 0.41
C GLU A 67 12.68 2.71 -0.21
N PRO A 68 13.54 3.03 -1.22
CA PRO A 68 14.47 2.07 -1.78
C PRO A 68 15.53 1.60 -0.77
N ILE A 69 15.97 2.48 0.13
CA ILE A 69 16.96 2.17 1.17
C ILE A 69 16.35 1.19 2.18
N ILE A 70 15.12 1.47 2.63
CA ILE A 70 14.39 0.61 3.56
C ILE A 70 14.08 -0.74 2.90
N ALA A 71 13.69 -0.75 1.62
CA ALA A 71 13.45 -1.98 0.87
C ALA A 71 14.71 -2.87 0.80
N LEU A 72 15.90 -2.28 0.65
CA LEU A 72 17.17 -3.02 0.71
C LEU A 72 17.46 -3.57 2.11
N GLN A 73 17.12 -2.85 3.17
CA GLN A 73 17.22 -3.35 4.55
C GLN A 73 16.32 -4.57 4.76
N ILE A 74 15.04 -4.49 4.33
CA ILE A 74 14.08 -5.59 4.39
C ILE A 74 14.55 -6.79 3.57
N LYS A 75 15.10 -6.56 2.36
CA LYS A 75 15.68 -7.63 1.55
C LYS A 75 16.79 -8.37 2.29
N ARG A 76 17.69 -7.65 2.95
CA ARG A 76 18.82 -8.24 3.69
C ARG A 76 18.37 -9.01 4.94
N SER A 77 17.41 -8.48 5.68
CA SER A 77 16.97 -9.03 6.97
C SER A 77 15.87 -10.09 6.86
N HIS A 78 15.00 -10.00 5.84
CA HIS A 78 13.81 -10.84 5.69
C HIS A 78 13.73 -11.57 4.35
N GLY A 79 14.67 -11.36 3.41
CA GLY A 79 14.66 -12.01 2.09
C GLY A 79 13.53 -11.54 1.16
N ILE A 80 12.88 -10.42 1.47
CA ILE A 80 11.77 -9.89 0.67
C ILE A 80 12.33 -8.97 -0.41
N MET A 81 12.01 -9.26 -1.66
CA MET A 81 12.47 -8.47 -2.81
C MET A 81 11.60 -7.23 -3.01
N PRO A 82 12.19 -6.06 -3.35
CA PRO A 82 11.41 -4.89 -3.76
C PRO A 82 10.45 -5.25 -4.89
N ASN A 83 9.25 -4.68 -4.85
CA ASN A 83 8.21 -4.92 -5.84
C ASN A 83 7.60 -3.59 -6.32
N SER A 84 7.41 -3.47 -7.63
CA SER A 84 6.73 -2.35 -8.27
C SER A 84 5.53 -2.78 -9.12
N TRP A 85 5.21 -4.08 -9.11
CA TRP A 85 4.10 -4.64 -9.87
C TRP A 85 2.76 -4.37 -9.22
N LEU A 86 1.82 -3.88 -10.03
CA LEU A 86 0.41 -3.90 -9.71
C LEU A 86 -0.10 -5.33 -9.84
N ILE A 87 -0.67 -5.86 -8.78
CA ILE A 87 -1.19 -7.22 -8.66
C ILE A 87 -2.70 -7.16 -8.54
N ARG A 88 -3.42 -8.08 -9.22
CA ARG A 88 -4.86 -8.26 -9.06
C ARG A 88 -5.19 -9.54 -8.28
N HIS A 89 -6.30 -9.51 -7.56
CA HIS A 89 -6.82 -10.69 -6.87
C HIS A 89 -7.24 -11.76 -7.87
N VAL A 90 -7.09 -13.05 -7.51
CA VAL A 90 -7.35 -14.19 -8.39
C VAL A 90 -8.81 -14.25 -8.86
N ASP A 91 -9.77 -14.08 -7.94
CA ASP A 91 -11.20 -14.19 -8.23
C ASP A 91 -11.91 -12.84 -8.37
N GLN A 92 -11.24 -11.76 -7.96
CA GLN A 92 -11.78 -10.39 -7.96
C GLN A 92 -10.81 -9.45 -8.70
N PRO A 93 -10.80 -9.45 -10.04
CA PRO A 93 -9.77 -8.76 -10.83
C PRO A 93 -9.77 -7.23 -10.63
N ARG A 94 -10.83 -6.67 -10.03
CA ARG A 94 -10.92 -5.25 -9.64
C ARG A 94 -10.27 -4.94 -8.28
N HIS A 95 -9.90 -5.95 -7.49
CA HIS A 95 -9.14 -5.76 -6.26
C HIS A 95 -7.65 -5.73 -6.59
N LEU A 96 -7.04 -4.57 -6.39
CA LEU A 96 -5.69 -4.25 -6.86
C LEU A 96 -4.78 -3.87 -5.69
N ALA A 97 -3.51 -4.27 -5.76
CA ALA A 97 -2.50 -3.87 -4.79
C ALA A 97 -1.11 -3.80 -5.42
N THR A 98 -0.27 -2.93 -4.89
CA THR A 98 1.17 -2.89 -5.15
C THR A 98 1.85 -2.88 -3.78
N PRO A 99 2.15 -4.04 -3.17
CA PRO A 99 2.99 -4.08 -1.98
C PRO A 99 4.41 -3.62 -2.33
N ASP A 100 5.13 -3.01 -1.39
CA ASP A 100 6.48 -2.48 -1.62
C ASP A 100 7.53 -3.60 -1.75
N GLY A 101 7.19 -4.80 -1.28
CA GLY A 101 8.04 -5.97 -1.47
C GLY A 101 7.25 -7.28 -1.45
N LEU A 102 7.88 -8.33 -2.02
CA LEU A 102 7.31 -9.65 -2.16
C LEU A 102 8.40 -10.71 -1.95
N SER A 103 8.13 -11.72 -1.10
CA SER A 103 9.02 -12.87 -0.94
C SER A 103 8.97 -13.76 -2.19
N ILE A 104 10.03 -14.56 -2.41
CA ILE A 104 10.13 -15.44 -3.58
C ILE A 104 8.98 -16.46 -3.64
N ASP A 105 8.54 -16.95 -2.49
CA ASP A 105 7.40 -17.89 -2.36
C ASP A 105 6.04 -17.18 -2.40
N HIS A 106 6.02 -15.85 -2.36
CA HIS A 106 4.85 -14.98 -2.31
C HIS A 106 4.00 -15.14 -1.02
N GLU A 107 4.54 -15.74 0.03
CA GLU A 107 3.83 -15.94 1.30
C GLU A 107 3.95 -14.73 2.23
N THR A 108 4.93 -13.86 1.98
CA THR A 108 5.18 -12.65 2.76
C THR A 108 5.31 -11.43 1.85
N ILE A 109 4.63 -10.36 2.20
CA ILE A 109 4.79 -9.04 1.55
C ILE A 109 5.51 -8.08 2.48
N SER A 110 5.93 -6.93 1.97
CA SER A 110 6.31 -5.80 2.81
C SER A 110 5.56 -4.53 2.43
N GLU A 111 5.33 -3.68 3.43
CA GLU A 111 4.81 -2.33 3.30
C GLU A 111 5.72 -1.36 4.03
N ILE A 112 6.10 -0.27 3.38
CA ILE A 112 7.04 0.72 3.89
C ILE A 112 6.33 2.05 4.12
N LYS A 113 6.57 2.68 5.25
CA LYS A 113 6.05 4.02 5.55
C LYS A 113 7.14 4.93 6.08
N THR A 114 7.14 6.17 5.59
CA THR A 114 7.85 7.28 6.25
C THR A 114 6.85 8.12 7.03
N THR A 115 7.21 8.54 8.23
CA THR A 115 6.28 9.18 9.17
C THR A 115 6.95 10.29 9.96
N GLY A 116 6.21 11.27 10.46
CA GLY A 116 6.71 12.27 11.40
C GLY A 116 6.68 11.81 12.87
N LYS A 117 6.18 10.59 13.15
CA LYS A 117 6.06 10.07 14.53
C LYS A 117 6.63 8.65 14.60
N ASP A 118 7.20 8.31 15.74
CA ASP A 118 7.50 6.91 16.04
C ASP A 118 6.20 6.17 16.36
N TRP A 119 5.97 5.06 15.68
CA TRP A 119 4.84 4.16 15.92
C TRP A 119 5.22 2.96 16.78
N GLY A 120 6.23 3.09 17.64
CA GLY A 120 6.66 2.03 18.54
C GLY A 120 5.50 1.40 19.31
N ASP A 121 5.73 0.19 19.82
CA ASP A 121 4.80 -0.58 20.65
C ASP A 121 3.39 -0.81 20.04
N GLY A 122 3.34 -1.06 18.73
CA GLY A 122 2.09 -1.45 18.06
C GLY A 122 1.11 -0.30 17.77
N LYS A 123 1.52 0.94 17.89
CA LYS A 123 0.70 2.13 17.61
C LYS A 123 0.58 2.45 16.12
N ILE A 124 0.64 1.43 15.28
CA ILE A 124 0.45 1.58 13.83
C ILE A 124 -0.96 2.12 13.55
N PRO A 125 -1.09 3.20 12.77
CA PRO A 125 -2.39 3.77 12.42
C PRO A 125 -3.30 2.74 11.76
N ILE A 126 -4.58 2.80 12.10
CA ILE A 126 -5.59 1.85 11.56
C ILE A 126 -5.65 1.89 10.02
N GLN A 127 -5.40 3.05 9.41
CA GLN A 127 -5.33 3.19 7.96
C GLN A 127 -4.20 2.35 7.36
N CYS A 128 -3.01 2.33 7.98
CA CYS A 128 -1.90 1.49 7.52
C CYS A 128 -2.22 0.00 7.69
N ARG A 129 -2.86 -0.39 8.82
CA ARG A 129 -3.32 -1.77 9.02
C ARG A 129 -4.31 -2.20 7.94
N ARG A 130 -5.28 -1.35 7.59
CA ARG A 130 -6.22 -1.60 6.48
C ARG A 130 -5.51 -1.78 5.14
N GLN A 131 -4.50 -0.94 4.83
CA GLN A 131 -3.70 -1.09 3.61
C GLN A 131 -3.02 -2.46 3.56
N VAL A 132 -2.34 -2.84 4.64
CA VAL A 132 -1.69 -4.15 4.75
C VAL A 132 -2.68 -5.28 4.58
N GLN A 133 -3.82 -5.26 5.28
CA GLN A 133 -4.83 -6.32 5.19
C GLN A 133 -5.43 -6.44 3.78
N TRP A 134 -5.63 -5.32 3.10
CA TRP A 134 -6.05 -5.34 1.69
C TRP A 134 -4.99 -5.95 0.77
N GLN A 135 -3.72 -5.60 0.96
CA GLN A 135 -2.63 -6.18 0.17
C GLN A 135 -2.50 -7.68 0.41
N LEU A 136 -2.63 -8.13 1.68
CA LEU A 136 -2.67 -9.55 2.02
C LEU A 136 -3.86 -10.27 1.35
N HIS A 137 -5.04 -9.63 1.33
CA HIS A 137 -6.19 -10.15 0.59
C HIS A 137 -5.87 -10.31 -0.90
N VAL A 138 -5.40 -9.24 -1.55
CA VAL A 138 -5.14 -9.24 -2.99
C VAL A 138 -4.05 -10.23 -3.38
N THR A 139 -2.95 -10.29 -2.66
CA THR A 139 -1.81 -11.18 -2.99
C THR A 139 -2.07 -12.63 -2.62
N GLY A 140 -2.85 -12.88 -1.56
CA GLY A 140 -3.01 -14.17 -0.92
C GLY A 140 -1.88 -14.50 0.07
N ALA A 141 -0.97 -13.55 0.33
CA ALA A 141 0.11 -13.72 1.30
C ALA A 141 -0.44 -13.88 2.72
N ARG A 142 0.33 -14.56 3.59
CA ARG A 142 -0.08 -14.86 4.97
C ARG A 142 0.26 -13.75 5.94
N GLN A 143 1.34 -13.02 5.68
CA GLN A 143 1.88 -12.03 6.60
C GLN A 143 2.56 -10.87 5.86
N CYS A 144 2.75 -9.76 6.57
CA CYS A 144 3.44 -8.58 6.08
C CYS A 144 4.55 -8.16 7.04
N VAL A 145 5.74 -7.90 6.51
CA VAL A 145 6.79 -7.12 7.18
C VAL A 145 6.44 -5.65 6.99
N PHE A 146 5.80 -5.06 8.00
CA PHE A 146 5.52 -3.63 8.02
C PHE A 146 6.73 -2.87 8.54
N ALA A 147 7.29 -1.98 7.73
CA ALA A 147 8.46 -1.18 8.09
C ALA A 147 8.10 0.31 8.15
N TRP A 148 8.69 1.03 9.10
CA TRP A 148 8.56 2.48 9.15
C TRP A 148 9.85 3.19 9.52
N MET A 149 10.03 4.37 8.93
CA MET A 149 11.11 5.30 9.24
C MET A 149 10.51 6.62 9.69
N GLN A 150 10.88 7.06 10.89
CA GLN A 150 10.53 8.40 11.31
C GLN A 150 11.46 9.41 10.65
N ARG A 151 10.90 10.45 10.05
CA ARG A 151 11.63 11.64 9.63
C ARG A 151 11.68 12.66 10.76
N VAL A 152 12.82 13.31 10.89
CA VAL A 152 13.06 14.44 11.80
C VAL A 152 13.58 15.63 11.00
N GLY A 153 13.50 16.83 11.57
CA GLY A 153 13.88 18.06 10.89
C GLY A 153 12.69 18.82 10.29
N GLU A 154 12.98 19.79 9.44
CA GLU A 154 11.99 20.70 8.84
C GLU A 154 11.72 20.36 7.37
N PRO A 155 10.55 20.78 6.80
CA PRO A 155 10.26 20.59 5.39
C PRO A 155 11.38 21.09 4.47
N GLY A 156 11.87 20.20 3.62
CA GLY A 156 13.01 20.45 2.71
C GLY A 156 14.37 20.05 3.27
N ASN A 157 14.48 19.76 4.58
CA ASN A 157 15.71 19.30 5.22
C ASN A 157 15.41 18.17 6.22
N PHE A 158 14.68 17.16 5.76
CA PHE A 158 14.37 15.98 6.56
C PHE A 158 15.53 14.98 6.59
N ALA A 159 15.73 14.37 7.77
CA ALA A 159 16.64 13.24 7.98
C ALA A 159 15.89 12.06 8.61
N PRO A 160 16.39 10.82 8.46
CA PRO A 160 15.85 9.69 9.20
C PRO A 160 16.21 9.81 10.68
N ALA A 161 15.28 9.43 11.56
CA ALA A 161 15.52 9.43 13.00
C ALA A 161 16.48 8.31 13.44
N TRP A 162 16.58 7.23 12.62
CA TRP A 162 17.39 6.05 12.92
C TRP A 162 18.16 5.59 11.70
N PHE A 163 19.17 4.76 11.92
CA PHE A 163 19.94 4.16 10.84
C PHE A 163 19.12 3.10 10.08
N ASP A 164 18.45 2.21 10.82
CA ASP A 164 17.59 1.17 10.26
C ASP A 164 16.12 1.47 10.52
N ALA A 165 15.26 1.16 9.55
CA ALA A 165 13.81 1.22 9.74
C ALA A 165 13.36 0.24 10.83
N LYS A 166 12.40 0.65 11.63
CA LYS A 166 11.71 -0.26 12.55
C LYS A 166 10.78 -1.17 11.77
N VAL A 167 10.63 -2.41 12.24
CA VAL A 167 9.80 -3.42 11.58
C VAL A 167 8.84 -4.08 12.57
N MET A 168 7.68 -4.51 12.06
CA MET A 168 6.70 -5.32 12.77
C MET A 168 6.10 -6.35 11.81
N MET A 169 5.93 -7.57 12.29
CA MET A 169 5.15 -8.58 11.57
C MET A 169 3.67 -8.34 11.77
N MET A 170 2.90 -8.39 10.68
CA MET A 170 1.44 -8.34 10.70
C MET A 170 0.89 -9.57 10.01
N ASP A 171 0.12 -10.36 10.75
CA ASP A 171 -0.61 -11.51 10.22
C ASP A 171 -1.91 -11.06 9.55
N ARG A 172 -2.48 -11.93 8.73
CA ARG A 172 -3.81 -11.75 8.15
C ARG A 172 -4.88 -11.66 9.22
N ASP A 173 -5.79 -10.70 9.04
CA ASP A 173 -7.00 -10.52 9.84
C ASP A 173 -8.21 -10.66 8.90
N GLU A 174 -8.79 -11.86 8.87
CA GLU A 174 -9.92 -12.17 7.97
C GLU A 174 -11.18 -11.34 8.30
N GLN A 175 -11.36 -10.91 9.55
CA GLN A 175 -12.48 -10.06 9.91
C GLN A 175 -12.32 -8.67 9.27
N MET A 176 -11.13 -8.09 9.37
CA MET A 176 -10.83 -6.81 8.72
C MET A 176 -10.86 -6.94 7.20
N ILE A 177 -10.31 -8.01 6.63
CA ILE A 177 -10.34 -8.28 5.18
C ILE A 177 -11.78 -8.32 4.67
N ASN A 178 -12.67 -9.08 5.30
CA ASN A 178 -14.07 -9.18 4.89
C ASN A 178 -14.79 -7.83 4.92
N LYS A 179 -14.52 -7.00 5.92
CA LYS A 179 -15.04 -5.64 5.99
C LYS A 179 -14.52 -4.77 4.83
N LEU A 180 -13.22 -4.87 4.52
CA LEU A 180 -12.61 -4.12 3.42
C LEU A 180 -13.16 -4.56 2.06
N ILE A 181 -13.40 -5.86 1.85
CA ILE A 181 -14.05 -6.39 0.65
C ILE A 181 -15.45 -5.77 0.47
N ALA A 182 -16.27 -5.73 1.53
CA ALA A 182 -17.59 -5.11 1.47
C ALA A 182 -17.49 -3.61 1.12
N THR A 183 -16.54 -2.90 1.74
CA THR A 183 -16.27 -1.48 1.44
C THR A 183 -15.82 -1.28 -0.01
N ALA A 184 -14.94 -2.12 -0.54
CA ALA A 184 -14.44 -2.05 -1.91
C ALA A 184 -15.55 -2.30 -2.93
N ASN A 185 -16.40 -3.30 -2.70
CA ASN A 185 -17.55 -3.59 -3.56
C ASN A 185 -18.56 -2.43 -3.58
N LYS A 186 -18.85 -1.83 -2.40
CA LYS A 186 -19.69 -0.64 -2.31
C LYS A 186 -19.07 0.54 -3.06
N LEU A 187 -17.77 0.78 -2.88
CA LEU A 187 -17.03 1.87 -3.53
C LEU A 187 -17.07 1.71 -5.06
N TRP A 188 -16.72 0.52 -5.56
CA TRP A 188 -16.73 0.25 -6.99
C TRP A 188 -18.13 0.36 -7.59
N GLY A 189 -19.14 -0.15 -6.91
CA GLY A 189 -20.55 0.00 -7.34
C GLY A 189 -20.98 1.45 -7.47
N ARG A 190 -20.49 2.36 -6.62
CA ARG A 190 -20.77 3.80 -6.73
C ARG A 190 -20.04 4.44 -7.90
N VAL A 191 -18.76 4.09 -8.11
CA VAL A 191 -17.95 4.60 -9.24
C VAL A 191 -18.55 4.20 -10.60
N GLN A 192 -19.20 3.04 -10.69
CA GLN A 192 -19.80 2.55 -11.94
C GLN A 192 -21.18 3.15 -12.22
N ASN A 193 -21.90 3.60 -11.20
CA ASN A 193 -23.30 4.07 -11.29
C ASN A 193 -23.46 5.58 -11.02
N GLY A 194 -22.36 6.29 -10.76
CA GLY A 194 -22.34 7.74 -10.54
C GLY A 194 -22.36 8.49 -11.80
#